data_ff2c11d3fbed800b451830bc7093519e
#
_entry.id   ff2c11d3fbed800b451830bc7093519e
#
_cell.length_a   1.000
_cell.length_b   1.000
_cell.length_c   1.000
_cell.angle_alpha   90.00
_cell.angle_beta   90.00
_cell.angle_gamma   90.00
#
_symmetry.space_group_name_H-M   'P 1'
#
loop_
_entity.id
_entity.type
_entity.pdbx_description
1 polymer ?
#
loop_
_entity_poly.entity_id
_entity_poly.type
_entity_poly.pdbx_seq_one_letter_code
_entity_poly.pdbx_strand_id
1 'polypeptide(L)'
;MPTIYRSKVDIWLFVVLAFAALAALYSAAQTMAAGTTGSILVAVLVALVGVGLPLWLLFSTRYTLEATYLLAQSGPFKWVVPLADIKSITPSNNPLSSPALSLDRLRIDYSKGRMLLISPRDKEQFLQDVEAARRAVG
;
A
#
# COMPACT_ATOMS: atom_id res chain seq x y z
N MET A 1 12.53 19.07 5.84
CA MET A 1 12.74 18.01 4.85
C MET A 1 11.68 16.92 5.00
N PRO A 2 11.14 16.39 3.89
CA PRO A 2 10.21 15.29 4.01
C PRO A 2 10.91 14.01 4.48
N THR A 3 10.26 13.28 5.37
CA THR A 3 10.76 12.00 5.87
C THR A 3 9.93 10.88 5.24
N ILE A 4 10.61 9.92 4.64
CA ILE A 4 9.97 8.82 3.93
C ILE A 4 10.03 7.55 4.78
N TYR A 5 8.87 6.91 4.95
CA TYR A 5 8.73 5.65 5.67
C TYR A 5 8.24 4.57 4.71
N ARG A 6 8.91 3.40 4.73
CA ARG A 6 8.48 2.26 3.93
C ARG A 6 7.39 1.48 4.65
N SER A 7 6.50 0.84 3.89
CA SER A 7 5.49 -0.03 4.46
C SER A 7 6.12 -1.35 4.92
N LYS A 8 5.64 -1.84 6.08
CA LYS A 8 5.94 -3.20 6.53
C LYS A 8 5.20 -4.17 5.62
N VAL A 9 5.87 -5.25 5.22
CA VAL A 9 5.29 -6.30 4.39
C VAL A 9 5.29 -7.60 5.18
N ASP A 10 4.10 -8.17 5.41
CA ASP A 10 3.97 -9.45 6.08
C ASP A 10 4.37 -10.59 5.14
N ILE A 11 4.99 -11.63 5.70
CA ILE A 11 5.39 -12.81 4.94
C ILE A 11 4.18 -13.48 4.27
N TRP A 12 3.03 -13.55 4.97
CA TRP A 12 1.83 -14.15 4.41
C TRP A 12 1.35 -13.41 3.17
N LEU A 13 1.44 -12.08 3.17
CA LEU A 13 1.07 -11.27 2.02
C LEU A 13 2.00 -11.56 0.83
N PHE A 14 3.30 -11.65 1.11
CA PHE A 14 4.29 -11.98 0.09
C PHE A 14 3.98 -13.35 -0.55
N VAL A 15 3.64 -14.34 0.28
CA VAL A 15 3.27 -15.69 -0.18
C VAL A 15 2.01 -15.63 -1.05
N VAL A 16 0.97 -14.91 -0.60
CA VAL A 16 -0.28 -14.76 -1.36
C VAL A 16 -0.01 -14.12 -2.72
N LEU A 17 0.79 -13.06 -2.75
CA LEU A 17 1.14 -12.37 -4.01
C LEU A 17 1.95 -13.29 -4.93
N ALA A 18 2.86 -14.09 -4.38
CA ALA A 18 3.65 -15.05 -5.15
C ALA A 18 2.74 -16.12 -5.78
N PHE A 19 1.79 -16.67 -5.02
CA PHE A 19 0.82 -17.64 -5.56
C PHE A 19 -0.05 -17.00 -6.64
N ALA A 20 -0.50 -15.78 -6.44
CA ALA A 20 -1.29 -15.07 -7.43
C ALA A 20 -0.51 -14.85 -8.74
N ALA A 21 0.77 -14.49 -8.62
CA ALA A 21 1.65 -14.31 -9.78
C ALA A 21 1.84 -15.62 -10.52
N LEU A 22 2.09 -16.72 -9.80
CA LEU A 22 2.26 -18.06 -10.42
C LEU A 22 0.97 -18.50 -11.10
N ALA A 23 -0.19 -18.29 -10.48
CA ALA A 23 -1.49 -18.61 -11.07
C ALA A 23 -1.73 -17.79 -12.35
N ALA A 24 -1.37 -16.53 -12.36
CA ALA A 24 -1.51 -15.66 -13.52
C ALA A 24 -0.61 -16.15 -14.66
N LEU A 25 0.64 -16.51 -14.36
CA LEU A 25 1.57 -17.04 -15.37
C LEU A 25 1.09 -18.38 -15.93
N TYR A 26 0.57 -19.26 -15.08
CA TYR A 26 0.01 -20.54 -15.51
C TYR A 26 -1.18 -20.32 -16.44
N SER A 27 -2.11 -19.45 -16.07
CA SER A 27 -3.27 -19.11 -16.90
C SER A 27 -2.86 -18.52 -18.24
N ALA A 28 -1.84 -17.64 -18.22
CA ALA A 28 -1.30 -17.04 -19.44
C ALA A 28 -0.71 -18.12 -20.38
N ALA A 29 0.05 -19.08 -19.82
CA ALA A 29 0.62 -20.17 -20.58
C ALA A 29 -0.47 -21.05 -21.24
N GLN A 30 -1.53 -21.36 -20.50
CA GLN A 30 -2.67 -22.11 -21.01
C GLN A 30 -3.35 -21.36 -22.16
N THR A 31 -3.56 -20.06 -22.00
CA THR A 31 -4.18 -19.22 -23.01
C THR A 31 -3.32 -19.11 -24.27
N MET A 32 -2.00 -18.98 -24.10
CA MET A 32 -1.07 -18.96 -25.25
C MET A 32 -1.07 -20.27 -26.02
N ALA A 33 -1.29 -21.40 -25.36
CA ALA A 33 -1.36 -22.71 -26.00
C ALA A 33 -2.52 -22.82 -27.01
N ALA A 34 -3.53 -21.96 -26.93
CA ALA A 34 -4.61 -21.90 -27.91
C ALA A 34 -4.16 -21.38 -29.28
N GLY A 35 -3.01 -20.67 -29.35
CA GLY A 35 -2.35 -20.33 -30.60
C GLY A 35 -2.98 -19.21 -31.45
N THR A 36 -4.02 -18.53 -30.96
CA THR A 36 -4.63 -17.40 -31.69
C THR A 36 -4.01 -16.09 -31.26
N THR A 37 -4.04 -15.07 -32.15
CA THR A 37 -3.55 -13.73 -31.83
C THR A 37 -4.28 -13.13 -30.65
N GLY A 38 -5.62 -13.29 -30.59
CA GLY A 38 -6.43 -12.82 -29.47
C GLY A 38 -6.04 -13.49 -28.15
N SER A 39 -5.75 -14.81 -28.16
CA SER A 39 -5.29 -15.54 -26.98
C SER A 39 -3.94 -15.04 -26.48
N ILE A 40 -3.02 -14.76 -27.41
CA ILE A 40 -1.70 -14.23 -27.06
C ILE A 40 -1.81 -12.85 -26.41
N LEU A 41 -2.66 -11.97 -26.96
CA LEU A 41 -2.89 -10.64 -26.38
C LEU A 41 -3.48 -10.72 -24.98
N VAL A 42 -4.47 -11.60 -24.77
CA VAL A 42 -5.06 -11.81 -23.44
C VAL A 42 -4.02 -12.35 -22.47
N ALA A 43 -3.20 -13.30 -22.88
CA ALA A 43 -2.15 -13.87 -22.05
C ALA A 43 -1.15 -12.82 -21.59
N VAL A 44 -0.71 -11.94 -22.49
CA VAL A 44 0.22 -10.86 -22.17
C VAL A 44 -0.43 -9.89 -21.17
N LEU A 45 -1.69 -9.52 -21.39
CA LEU A 45 -2.41 -8.62 -20.49
C LEU A 45 -2.55 -9.23 -19.09
N VAL A 46 -2.95 -10.50 -19.00
CA VAL A 46 -3.09 -11.21 -17.72
C VAL A 46 -1.76 -11.25 -16.98
N ALA A 47 -0.67 -11.55 -17.67
CA ALA A 47 0.66 -11.58 -17.05
C ALA A 47 1.09 -10.20 -16.56
N LEU A 48 0.87 -9.16 -17.34
CA LEU A 48 1.22 -7.78 -16.95
C LEU A 48 0.44 -7.34 -15.72
N VAL A 49 -0.86 -7.57 -15.68
CA VAL A 49 -1.70 -7.17 -14.56
C VAL A 49 -1.45 -8.07 -13.35
N GLY A 50 -1.38 -9.39 -13.55
CA GLY A 50 -1.25 -10.36 -12.46
C GLY A 50 0.10 -10.37 -11.76
N VAL A 51 1.17 -9.94 -12.45
CA VAL A 51 2.52 -9.89 -11.90
C VAL A 51 2.97 -8.45 -11.69
N GLY A 52 2.76 -7.60 -12.68
CA GLY A 52 3.26 -6.22 -12.65
C GLY A 52 2.59 -5.34 -11.61
N LEU A 53 1.27 -5.40 -11.49
CA LEU A 53 0.54 -4.58 -10.53
C LEU A 53 0.88 -4.93 -9.07
N PRO A 54 0.86 -6.21 -8.64
CA PRO A 54 1.29 -6.54 -7.29
C PRO A 54 2.72 -6.13 -6.97
N LEU A 55 3.66 -6.30 -7.90
CA LEU A 55 5.03 -5.86 -7.71
C LEU A 55 5.11 -4.34 -7.56
N TRP A 56 4.38 -3.60 -8.38
CA TRP A 56 4.33 -2.15 -8.29
C TRP A 56 3.81 -1.69 -6.93
N LEU A 57 2.70 -2.27 -6.46
CA LEU A 57 2.14 -1.96 -5.14
C LEU A 57 3.14 -2.29 -4.03
N LEU A 58 3.79 -3.46 -4.13
CA LEU A 58 4.74 -3.93 -3.11
C LEU A 58 5.94 -2.99 -2.96
N PHE A 59 6.52 -2.54 -4.07
CA PHE A 59 7.73 -1.73 -4.06
C PHE A 59 7.47 -0.22 -3.98
N SER A 60 6.26 0.24 -4.26
CA SER A 60 5.96 1.67 -4.29
C SER A 60 5.16 2.17 -3.09
N THR A 61 4.72 1.28 -2.19
CA THR A 61 4.00 1.72 -0.99
C THR A 61 4.96 2.40 -0.02
N ARG A 62 4.69 3.66 0.24
CA ARG A 62 5.51 4.48 1.13
C ARG A 62 4.68 5.59 1.73
N TYR A 63 5.15 6.11 2.85
CA TYR A 63 4.52 7.21 3.56
C TYR A 63 5.53 8.34 3.67
N THR A 64 5.15 9.54 3.21
CA THR A 64 6.01 10.72 3.26
C THR A 64 5.43 11.71 4.25
N LEU A 65 6.18 12.03 5.29
CA LEU A 65 5.79 13.01 6.29
C LEU A 65 6.34 14.37 5.89
N GLU A 66 5.42 15.28 5.54
CA GLU A 66 5.73 16.66 5.22
C GLU A 66 5.47 17.56 6.44
N ALA A 67 5.80 18.85 6.32
CA ALA A 67 5.63 19.79 7.43
C ALA A 67 4.17 19.98 7.85
N THR A 68 3.23 19.90 6.90
CA THR A 68 1.82 20.19 7.14
C THR A 68 0.88 19.03 6.84
N TYR A 69 1.37 17.96 6.19
CA TYR A 69 0.54 16.82 5.80
C TYR A 69 1.34 15.53 5.76
N LEU A 70 0.62 14.42 5.79
CA LEU A 70 1.16 13.06 5.58
C LEU A 70 0.65 12.55 4.25
N LEU A 71 1.56 12.13 3.38
CA LEU A 71 1.23 11.57 2.07
C LEU A 71 1.46 10.05 2.11
N ALA A 72 0.40 9.29 1.86
CA ALA A 72 0.49 7.84 1.71
C ALA A 72 0.36 7.49 0.23
N GLN A 73 1.30 6.73 -0.31
CA GLN A 73 1.32 6.32 -1.71
C GLN A 73 1.39 4.80 -1.81
N SER A 74 0.63 4.24 -2.74
CA SER A 74 0.67 2.81 -3.04
C SER A 74 0.33 2.62 -4.52
N GLY A 75 1.34 2.34 -5.35
CA GLY A 75 1.17 2.25 -6.79
C GLY A 75 0.63 3.56 -7.36
N PRO A 76 -0.50 3.50 -8.10
CA PRO A 76 -1.12 4.71 -8.66
C PRO A 76 -1.96 5.49 -7.64
N PHE A 77 -2.14 4.97 -6.43
CA PHE A 77 -3.03 5.56 -5.45
C PHE A 77 -2.27 6.46 -4.48
N LYS A 78 -2.89 7.56 -4.11
CA LYS A 78 -2.32 8.54 -3.17
C LYS A 78 -3.40 9.01 -2.20
N TRP A 79 -3.01 9.16 -0.92
CA TRP A 79 -3.87 9.70 0.12
C TRP A 79 -3.12 10.83 0.81
N VAL A 80 -3.74 11.99 0.90
CA VAL A 80 -3.18 13.16 1.59
C VAL A 80 -3.95 13.38 2.89
N VAL A 81 -3.25 13.36 4.01
CA VAL A 81 -3.83 13.55 5.33
C VAL A 81 -3.25 14.82 5.94
N PRO A 82 -4.03 15.92 6.02
CA PRO A 82 -3.55 17.12 6.69
C PRO A 82 -3.28 16.83 8.17
N LEU A 83 -2.10 17.21 8.66
CA LEU A 83 -1.73 16.94 10.06
C LEU A 83 -2.67 17.61 11.05
N ALA A 84 -3.16 18.81 10.71
CA ALA A 84 -4.10 19.54 11.58
C ALA A 84 -5.45 18.81 11.70
N ASP A 85 -5.81 17.96 10.74
CA ASP A 85 -7.09 17.25 10.71
C ASP A 85 -7.03 15.89 11.38
N ILE A 86 -5.86 15.44 11.80
CA ILE A 86 -5.73 14.12 12.46
C ILE A 86 -6.33 14.21 13.86
N LYS A 87 -7.31 13.34 14.12
CA LYS A 87 -7.97 13.25 15.43
C LYS A 87 -7.27 12.27 16.34
N SER A 88 -6.94 11.07 15.82
CA SER A 88 -6.29 10.04 16.61
C SER A 88 -5.53 9.08 15.70
N ILE A 89 -4.50 8.45 16.27
CA ILE A 89 -3.76 7.37 15.64
C ILE A 89 -3.73 6.20 16.61
N THR A 90 -4.33 5.07 16.22
CA THR A 90 -4.46 3.90 17.08
C THR A 90 -4.01 2.63 16.37
N PRO A 91 -3.43 1.64 17.09
CA PRO A 91 -3.12 0.34 16.50
C PRO A 91 -4.39 -0.35 16.01
N SER A 92 -4.29 -1.08 14.89
CA SER A 92 -5.43 -1.79 14.31
C SER A 92 -4.96 -3.02 13.55
N ASN A 93 -5.78 -4.08 13.58
CA ASN A 93 -5.61 -5.27 12.75
C ASN A 93 -6.71 -5.39 11.70
N ASN A 94 -7.42 -4.31 11.43
CA ASN A 94 -8.53 -4.31 10.48
C ASN A 94 -8.02 -4.65 9.07
N PRO A 95 -8.59 -5.67 8.40
CA PRO A 95 -8.13 -6.10 7.07
C PRO A 95 -8.65 -5.24 5.91
N LEU A 96 -9.30 -4.11 6.17
CA LEU A 96 -9.80 -3.23 5.12
C LEU A 96 -8.70 -2.84 4.14
N SER A 97 -9.06 -2.77 2.87
CA SER A 97 -8.13 -2.37 1.82
C SER A 97 -7.69 -0.92 2.01
N SER A 98 -6.38 -0.70 2.00
CA SER A 98 -5.78 0.62 2.19
C SER A 98 -4.29 0.53 1.84
N PRO A 99 -3.51 1.64 1.88
CA PRO A 99 -2.09 1.61 1.55
C PRO A 99 -1.24 0.94 2.64
N ALA A 100 -1.66 -0.23 3.11
CA ALA A 100 -0.95 -1.01 4.12
C ALA A 100 -0.70 -2.41 3.60
N LEU A 101 0.55 -2.87 3.65
CA LEU A 101 0.95 -4.19 3.17
C LEU A 101 1.10 -5.20 4.32
N SER A 102 0.68 -4.83 5.51
CA SER A 102 0.75 -5.66 6.72
C SER A 102 -0.53 -5.51 7.52
N LEU A 103 -0.89 -6.53 8.29
CA LEU A 103 -1.99 -6.45 9.27
C LEU A 103 -1.56 -5.76 10.57
N ASP A 104 -0.26 -5.52 10.74
CA ASP A 104 0.25 -4.69 11.83
C ASP A 104 0.08 -3.22 11.44
N ARG A 105 -1.12 -2.68 11.63
CA ARG A 105 -1.56 -1.42 11.08
C ARG A 105 -1.76 -0.35 12.14
N LEU A 106 -1.66 0.90 11.68
CA LEU A 106 -2.08 2.07 12.45
C LEU A 106 -3.31 2.66 11.77
N ARG A 107 -4.35 2.91 12.57
CA ARG A 107 -5.55 3.57 12.09
C ARG A 107 -5.44 5.07 12.37
N ILE A 108 -5.51 5.86 11.31
CA ILE A 108 -5.51 7.32 11.41
C ILE A 108 -6.92 7.81 11.17
N ASP A 109 -7.55 8.39 12.20
CA ASP A 109 -8.83 9.05 12.07
C ASP A 109 -8.59 10.52 11.83
N TYR A 110 -9.10 11.05 10.71
CA TYR A 110 -8.87 12.44 10.34
C TYR A 110 -10.07 13.02 9.63
N SER A 111 -10.13 14.35 9.59
CA SER A 111 -11.24 15.09 9.00
C SER A 111 -12.59 14.60 9.57
N LYS A 112 -13.69 14.73 8.82
CA LYS A 112 -15.00 14.28 9.28
C LYS A 112 -15.26 12.85 8.82
N GLY A 113 -15.07 11.89 9.73
CA GLY A 113 -15.42 10.50 9.48
C GLY A 113 -14.49 9.77 8.52
N ARG A 114 -13.33 10.33 8.18
CA ARG A 114 -12.36 9.67 7.31
C ARG A 114 -11.40 8.84 8.13
N MET A 115 -10.96 7.76 7.54
CA MET A 115 -10.05 6.81 8.17
C MET A 115 -9.04 6.31 7.14
N LEU A 116 -7.78 6.19 7.56
CA LEU A 116 -6.72 5.61 6.76
C LEU A 116 -5.98 4.56 7.59
N LEU A 117 -5.73 3.41 7.00
CA LEU A 117 -4.93 2.35 7.63
C LEU A 117 -3.58 2.29 6.94
N ILE A 118 -2.51 2.36 7.72
CA ILE A 118 -1.13 2.30 7.22
C ILE A 118 -0.33 1.29 8.04
N SER A 119 0.79 0.83 7.50
CA SER A 119 1.66 -0.12 8.18
C SER A 119 3.12 0.27 7.97
N PRO A 120 3.60 1.36 8.61
CA PRO A 120 5.00 1.74 8.48
C PRO A 120 5.91 0.70 9.11
N ARG A 121 7.08 0.50 8.49
CA ARG A 121 8.04 -0.51 8.95
C ARG A 121 8.57 -0.19 10.35
N ASP A 122 8.90 1.07 10.61
CA ASP A 122 9.34 1.54 11.93
C ASP A 122 8.21 2.34 12.57
N LYS A 123 7.27 1.62 13.17
CA LYS A 123 6.04 2.18 13.71
C LYS A 123 6.28 3.17 14.85
N GLU A 124 7.21 2.86 15.75
CA GLU A 124 7.50 3.72 16.89
C GLU A 124 8.10 5.05 16.45
N GLN A 125 9.09 5.01 15.56
CA GLN A 125 9.72 6.22 15.02
C GLN A 125 8.71 7.05 14.23
N PHE A 126 7.86 6.38 13.44
CA PHE A 126 6.80 7.03 12.69
C PHE A 126 5.86 7.79 13.63
N LEU A 127 5.41 7.14 14.71
CA LEU A 127 4.50 7.77 15.68
C LEU A 127 5.13 8.98 16.34
N GLN A 128 6.39 8.89 16.75
CA GLN A 128 7.11 10.00 17.36
C GLN A 128 7.23 11.18 16.42
N ASP A 129 7.59 10.92 15.16
CA ASP A 129 7.79 11.96 14.16
C ASP A 129 6.47 12.64 13.79
N VAL A 130 5.39 11.86 13.64
CA VAL A 130 4.06 12.41 13.35
C VAL A 130 3.54 13.25 14.51
N GLU A 131 3.72 12.81 15.74
CA GLU A 131 3.29 13.58 16.91
C GLU A 131 4.06 14.89 17.02
N ALA A 132 5.37 14.87 16.77
CA ALA A 132 6.18 16.08 16.75
C ALA A 132 5.70 17.05 15.66
N ALA A 133 5.39 16.55 14.47
CA ALA A 133 4.89 17.36 13.36
C ALA A 133 3.49 17.94 13.67
N ARG A 134 2.61 17.17 14.31
CA ARG A 134 1.29 17.63 14.73
C ARG A 134 1.39 18.78 15.73
N ARG A 135 2.31 18.68 16.69
CA ARG A 135 2.53 19.76 17.65
C ARG A 135 3.04 21.02 16.99
N ALA A 136 3.86 20.89 15.94
CA ALA A 136 4.41 22.05 15.22
C ALA A 136 3.34 22.79 14.41
N VAL A 137 2.30 22.12 13.92
CA VAL A 137 1.19 22.74 13.17
C VAL A 137 0.04 23.20 14.07
N GLY A 138 -0.12 22.57 15.19
CA GLY A 138 -1.21 22.84 16.12
C GLY A 138 -0.78 23.67 17.25
#